data_468c73cbd9de131eaf34384eed50ca25
#
_entry.id   468c73cbd9de131eaf34384eed50ca25
#
_cell.length_a   1.000
_cell.length_b   1.000
_cell.length_c   1.000
_cell.angle_alpha   90.00
_cell.angle_beta   90.00
_cell.angle_gamma   90.00
#
_symmetry.space_group_name_H-M   'P 1'
#
loop_
_entity.id
_entity.type
_entity.pdbx_description
1 polymer ?
#
loop_
_entity_poly.entity_id
_entity_poly.type
_entity_poly.pdbx_seq_one_letter_code
_entity_poly.pdbx_strand_id
1 'polypeptide(L)'
;MKKYIGFSIIALGLTLTSCDDWLDKLPDNRMELQTPSDVSSLLVSAYPSAHPAYLLEMYSDNTDECVNPSWSEASRFQAQAYKWEDITETGEDESPQELWNRHYLAIASANAAIDLIEGKGSPAEYNEQLGEALLCRAYAMFQLSTVFCKAYNPATASTDLGLPYPIHPEKVVGTVYTRGTMEDLYGQIDKDLQRGLPLVSSNYSKPKFHFNTEAAKAFAARFYLYKGDFAKAITYATEVLGADPTAKARDWDAYAALNMNQQIRPEAWVSADEKCNFLLQTVYSEWGAISGPYIYGEKYAHSYRITYDEDIASKGPFGAANSTFKQRVWSNTALANLFHRKVPYEFEYTDLQAGIGFAHAEYAVFTTEQLLLERAEAYALSGELQKAVDDYNTIMKIYQNYPKTFTLKQIVDFYNGVDYYTPKKATVKKHFVKPVYTIDAEGSDQEALLQAILHLRRIMELGEGYRMQDVKRYGIVIYRRQTNTSFTISAVTDSLTVDDPRRAIQLPQDVITSGLEPNDRIAVKDQGGNMMQDSGFIYEIKK
;
A
#
# COMPACT_ATOMS: atom_id res chain seq x y z
N MET A 1 -72.83 -53.92 -1.92
CA MET A 1 -73.32 -54.45 -0.61
C MET A 1 -72.42 -53.84 0.47
N LYS A 2 -73.08 -53.24 1.42
CA LYS A 2 -72.48 -52.54 2.59
C LYS A 2 -71.81 -53.50 3.52
N LYS A 3 -70.66 -53.13 4.16
CA LYS A 3 -70.40 -53.50 5.55
C LYS A 3 -69.46 -52.50 6.20
N TYR A 4 -69.93 -51.91 7.28
CA TYR A 4 -69.25 -51.05 8.23
C TYR A 4 -68.34 -51.86 9.10
N ILE A 5 -67.12 -51.36 9.48
CA ILE A 5 -66.34 -51.82 10.61
C ILE A 5 -65.88 -50.61 11.40
N GLY A 6 -66.15 -50.65 12.69
CA GLY A 6 -66.04 -49.55 13.64
C GLY A 6 -64.64 -49.17 14.03
N PHE A 7 -64.53 -47.97 14.48
CA PHE A 7 -63.35 -47.34 15.10
C PHE A 7 -63.24 -47.77 16.58
N SER A 8 -62.11 -48.34 16.95
CA SER A 8 -61.67 -48.41 18.34
C SER A 8 -60.55 -47.44 18.57
N ILE A 9 -60.80 -46.40 19.34
CA ILE A 9 -59.84 -45.43 19.80
C ILE A 9 -59.07 -46.04 20.98
N ILE A 10 -57.79 -46.33 20.80
CA ILE A 10 -56.88 -46.58 21.91
C ILE A 10 -56.08 -45.29 22.10
N ALA A 11 -56.35 -44.59 23.19
CA ALA A 11 -55.56 -43.45 23.65
C ALA A 11 -54.24 -44.03 24.29
N LEU A 12 -53.13 -43.88 23.58
CA LEU A 12 -51.79 -44.15 24.13
C LEU A 12 -51.18 -42.82 24.50
N GLY A 13 -51.05 -42.57 25.80
CA GLY A 13 -50.35 -41.40 26.34
C GLY A 13 -48.89 -41.44 25.96
N LEU A 14 -48.48 -40.57 25.06
CA LEU A 14 -47.09 -40.26 24.80
C LEU A 14 -46.61 -39.25 25.83
N THR A 15 -45.79 -39.71 26.76
CA THR A 15 -44.97 -38.85 27.59
C THR A 15 -43.96 -38.11 26.70
N LEU A 16 -44.14 -36.84 26.53
CA LEU A 16 -43.16 -35.92 25.91
C LEU A 16 -42.00 -35.82 26.90
N THR A 17 -41.00 -36.67 26.76
CA THR A 17 -39.67 -36.34 27.25
C THR A 17 -39.10 -35.33 26.25
N SER A 18 -39.08 -34.07 26.63
CA SER A 18 -38.39 -33.01 25.94
C SER A 18 -36.91 -33.36 25.85
N CYS A 19 -36.42 -33.63 24.66
CA CYS A 19 -34.98 -33.62 24.39
C CYS A 19 -34.52 -32.19 24.28
N ASP A 20 -34.32 -31.48 25.39
CA ASP A 20 -33.70 -30.16 25.43
C ASP A 20 -32.23 -30.23 24.98
N ASP A 21 -31.55 -31.35 25.13
CA ASP A 21 -30.15 -31.53 24.73
C ASP A 21 -29.88 -31.49 23.20
N TRP A 22 -30.92 -31.54 22.36
CA TRP A 22 -30.73 -31.50 20.90
C TRP A 22 -30.90 -30.07 20.31
N LEU A 23 -31.54 -29.20 21.05
CA LEU A 23 -31.70 -27.77 20.68
C LEU A 23 -30.54 -26.89 21.17
N ASP A 24 -29.79 -27.38 22.15
CA ASP A 24 -28.59 -26.71 22.66
C ASP A 24 -27.32 -26.99 21.85
N LYS A 25 -27.34 -27.92 20.93
CA LYS A 25 -26.28 -28.04 19.92
C LYS A 25 -26.58 -27.05 18.82
N LEU A 26 -25.92 -25.87 18.86
CA LEU A 26 -25.82 -24.95 17.75
C LEU A 26 -25.47 -25.74 16.48
N PRO A 27 -26.27 -25.68 15.39
CA PRO A 27 -26.03 -26.44 14.16
C PRO A 27 -24.90 -25.83 13.34
N ASP A 28 -23.93 -25.23 13.96
CA ASP A 28 -22.85 -24.55 13.32
C ASP A 28 -21.51 -25.01 13.87
N ASN A 29 -20.62 -25.45 12.99
CA ASN A 29 -19.20 -25.68 13.26
C ASN A 29 -18.46 -24.38 13.61
N ARG A 30 -19.06 -23.49 14.40
CA ARG A 30 -18.35 -22.36 14.96
C ARG A 30 -17.40 -22.92 15.99
N MET A 31 -16.13 -22.89 15.66
CA MET A 31 -15.05 -23.18 16.59
C MET A 31 -15.29 -22.30 17.82
N GLU A 32 -15.60 -22.90 18.99
CA GLU A 32 -15.66 -22.15 20.23
C GLU A 32 -14.23 -21.63 20.52
N LEU A 33 -14.01 -20.36 20.32
CA LEU A 33 -12.73 -19.69 20.54
C LEU A 33 -12.48 -19.59 22.06
N GLN A 34 -11.89 -20.62 22.65
CA GLN A 34 -11.72 -20.71 24.11
C GLN A 34 -10.30 -20.40 24.58
N THR A 35 -9.32 -20.70 23.76
CA THR A 35 -7.89 -20.61 24.11
C THR A 35 -7.17 -19.51 23.33
N PRO A 36 -6.00 -19.01 23.80
CA PRO A 36 -5.15 -18.12 23.03
C PRO A 36 -4.78 -18.67 21.64
N SER A 37 -4.60 -19.98 21.50
CA SER A 37 -4.31 -20.66 20.23
C SER A 37 -5.47 -20.54 19.24
N ASP A 38 -6.72 -20.66 19.70
CA ASP A 38 -7.90 -20.50 18.85
C ASP A 38 -8.00 -19.06 18.32
N VAL A 39 -7.72 -18.08 19.20
CA VAL A 39 -7.68 -16.67 18.80
C VAL A 39 -6.54 -16.41 17.82
N SER A 40 -5.36 -16.99 18.01
CA SER A 40 -4.26 -16.88 17.03
C SER A 40 -4.66 -17.46 15.67
N SER A 41 -5.44 -18.53 15.63
CA SER A 41 -5.95 -19.10 14.38
C SER A 41 -6.96 -18.16 13.69
N LEU A 42 -7.81 -17.47 14.44
CA LEU A 42 -8.71 -16.43 13.92
C LEU A 42 -7.93 -15.25 13.33
N LEU A 43 -6.84 -14.83 13.99
CA LEU A 43 -6.04 -13.68 13.60
C LEU A 43 -5.31 -13.86 12.26
N VAL A 44 -5.15 -15.07 11.75
CA VAL A 44 -4.69 -15.28 10.37
C VAL A 44 -5.60 -14.56 9.36
N SER A 45 -6.90 -14.49 9.64
CA SER A 45 -7.89 -13.77 8.81
C SER A 45 -7.99 -12.27 9.15
N ALA A 46 -7.22 -11.76 10.10
CA ALA A 46 -7.18 -10.34 10.45
C ALA A 46 -6.19 -9.52 9.59
N TYR A 47 -5.40 -10.20 8.75
CA TYR A 47 -4.57 -9.56 7.74
C TYR A 47 -5.37 -9.41 6.44
N PRO A 48 -5.39 -8.21 5.81
CA PRO A 48 -6.11 -8.04 4.55
C PRO A 48 -5.56 -8.97 3.47
N SER A 49 -6.45 -9.70 2.79
CA SER A 49 -6.07 -10.55 1.66
C SER A 49 -6.01 -9.78 0.32
N ALA A 50 -5.81 -8.47 0.38
CA ALA A 50 -5.61 -7.56 -0.75
C ALA A 50 -4.54 -6.52 -0.42
N HIS A 51 -3.84 -6.03 -1.44
CA HIS A 51 -2.83 -4.98 -1.30
C HIS A 51 -3.00 -3.92 -2.40
N PRO A 52 -2.91 -2.61 -2.09
CA PRO A 52 -3.20 -1.57 -3.05
C PRO A 52 -2.07 -1.27 -4.04
N ALA A 53 -0.97 -2.02 -4.05
CA ALA A 53 0.23 -1.71 -4.83
C ALA A 53 -0.06 -1.55 -6.32
N TYR A 54 -0.74 -2.50 -6.94
CA TYR A 54 -1.05 -2.44 -8.37
C TYR A 54 -1.89 -1.20 -8.72
N LEU A 55 -2.99 -0.99 -7.99
CA LEU A 55 -3.84 0.18 -8.19
C LEU A 55 -3.06 1.48 -8.05
N LEU A 56 -2.25 1.61 -7.00
CA LEU A 56 -1.52 2.86 -6.73
C LEU A 56 -0.33 3.08 -7.67
N GLU A 57 0.29 2.01 -8.19
CA GLU A 57 1.28 2.14 -9.27
C GLU A 57 0.64 2.67 -10.56
N MET A 58 -0.51 2.10 -10.97
CA MET A 58 -1.27 2.59 -12.12
C MET A 58 -1.72 4.03 -11.94
N TYR A 59 -2.08 4.41 -10.72
CA TYR A 59 -2.63 5.72 -10.39
C TYR A 59 -1.56 6.81 -10.25
N SER A 60 -0.31 6.45 -9.97
CA SER A 60 0.82 7.36 -9.76
C SER A 60 1.48 7.81 -11.07
N ASP A 61 2.57 8.59 -10.95
CA ASP A 61 3.46 8.97 -12.04
C ASP A 61 4.53 7.90 -12.35
N ASN A 62 4.40 6.69 -11.79
CA ASN A 62 5.19 5.52 -12.17
C ASN A 62 4.66 4.81 -13.43
N THR A 63 3.54 5.27 -13.98
CA THR A 63 2.90 4.66 -15.16
C THR A 63 2.71 5.68 -16.27
N ASP A 64 3.12 5.32 -17.48
CA ASP A 64 2.89 6.05 -18.73
C ASP A 64 2.01 5.24 -19.70
N GLU A 65 1.52 5.91 -20.74
CA GLU A 65 0.98 5.26 -21.93
C GLU A 65 2.13 4.89 -22.87
N CYS A 66 2.39 3.58 -23.03
CA CYS A 66 3.49 3.07 -23.82
C CYS A 66 3.22 3.23 -25.32
N VAL A 67 4.28 3.59 -26.07
CA VAL A 67 4.20 3.95 -27.50
C VAL A 67 3.87 2.76 -28.42
N ASN A 68 4.41 1.60 -28.11
CA ASN A 68 4.29 0.38 -28.92
C ASN A 68 3.80 -0.79 -28.05
N PRO A 69 2.57 -0.74 -27.52
CA PRO A 69 2.08 -1.86 -26.73
C PRO A 69 1.92 -3.09 -27.62
N SER A 70 2.31 -4.26 -27.12
CA SER A 70 1.96 -5.54 -27.76
C SER A 70 0.46 -5.81 -27.66
N TRP A 71 -0.15 -5.28 -26.60
CA TRP A 71 -1.58 -5.33 -26.32
C TRP A 71 -2.18 -3.98 -26.64
N SER A 72 -3.04 -3.93 -27.64
CA SER A 72 -3.69 -2.68 -28.05
C SER A 72 -4.78 -2.21 -27.08
N GLU A 73 -5.28 -3.12 -26.27
CA GLU A 73 -6.37 -2.86 -25.32
C GLU A 73 -5.92 -3.22 -23.91
N ALA A 74 -5.94 -2.23 -23.04
CA ALA A 74 -5.77 -2.43 -21.60
C ALA A 74 -7.08 -2.96 -20.99
N SER A 75 -7.01 -3.65 -19.85
CA SER A 75 -8.22 -3.96 -19.08
C SER A 75 -8.95 -2.66 -18.70
N ARG A 76 -10.25 -2.77 -18.43
CA ARG A 76 -11.02 -1.59 -17.99
C ARG A 76 -10.43 -1.01 -16.71
N PHE A 77 -10.04 -1.87 -15.77
CA PHE A 77 -9.39 -1.48 -14.53
C PHE A 77 -8.14 -0.64 -14.79
N GLN A 78 -7.20 -1.14 -15.61
CA GLN A 78 -5.97 -0.41 -15.94
C GLN A 78 -6.26 0.94 -16.59
N ALA A 79 -7.18 0.97 -17.56
CA ALA A 79 -7.52 2.18 -18.29
C ALA A 79 -8.13 3.24 -17.38
N GLN A 80 -9.06 2.86 -16.50
CA GLN A 80 -9.70 3.77 -15.56
C GLN A 80 -8.70 4.26 -14.50
N ALA A 81 -7.89 3.37 -13.93
CA ALA A 81 -6.86 3.74 -12.95
C ALA A 81 -5.83 4.71 -13.55
N TYR A 82 -5.31 4.42 -14.75
CA TYR A 82 -4.36 5.31 -15.42
C TYR A 82 -4.98 6.67 -15.73
N LYS A 83 -6.21 6.76 -16.18
CA LYS A 83 -6.86 8.02 -16.56
C LYS A 83 -7.48 8.77 -15.38
N TRP A 84 -7.30 8.29 -14.15
CA TRP A 84 -7.92 8.83 -12.94
C TRP A 84 -9.45 8.92 -13.04
N GLU A 85 -10.06 8.00 -13.81
CA GLU A 85 -11.51 7.83 -13.86
C GLU A 85 -12.01 7.08 -12.62
N ASP A 86 -13.31 7.20 -12.31
CA ASP A 86 -13.90 6.35 -11.29
C ASP A 86 -13.90 4.91 -11.76
N ILE A 87 -13.31 4.03 -10.95
CA ILE A 87 -13.11 2.64 -11.31
C ILE A 87 -14.41 1.88 -11.07
N THR A 88 -15.02 1.40 -12.15
CA THR A 88 -16.28 0.65 -12.15
C THR A 88 -16.07 -0.86 -12.32
N GLU A 89 -14.83 -1.29 -12.54
CA GLU A 89 -14.46 -2.69 -12.57
C GLU A 89 -14.49 -3.27 -11.16
N THR A 90 -15.16 -4.41 -10.98
CA THR A 90 -15.35 -5.05 -9.68
C THR A 90 -14.80 -6.48 -9.64
N GLY A 91 -14.41 -7.03 -10.80
CA GLY A 91 -13.92 -8.41 -10.90
C GLY A 91 -12.42 -8.58 -10.72
N GLU A 92 -11.67 -7.48 -10.67
CA GLU A 92 -10.21 -7.50 -10.47
C GLU A 92 -9.89 -7.52 -8.97
N ASP A 93 -8.94 -8.34 -8.58
CA ASP A 93 -8.53 -8.52 -7.18
C ASP A 93 -8.03 -7.21 -6.52
N GLU A 94 -7.52 -6.27 -7.31
CA GLU A 94 -7.03 -4.97 -6.88
C GLU A 94 -8.03 -3.82 -7.12
N SER A 95 -9.28 -4.15 -7.51
CA SER A 95 -10.32 -3.13 -7.66
C SER A 95 -10.60 -2.42 -6.32
N PRO A 96 -11.07 -1.17 -6.34
CA PRO A 96 -11.50 -0.48 -5.12
C PRO A 96 -12.54 -1.30 -4.32
N GLN A 97 -13.40 -2.06 -5.02
CA GLN A 97 -14.40 -2.94 -4.40
C GLN A 97 -13.73 -4.05 -3.59
N GLU A 98 -12.79 -4.79 -4.18
CA GLU A 98 -12.11 -5.88 -3.51
C GLU A 98 -11.17 -5.38 -2.39
N LEU A 99 -10.46 -4.27 -2.62
CA LEU A 99 -9.68 -3.63 -1.57
C LEU A 99 -10.54 -3.26 -0.36
N TRP A 100 -11.71 -2.66 -0.59
CA TRP A 100 -12.65 -2.32 0.48
C TRP A 100 -13.11 -3.57 1.23
N ASN A 101 -13.65 -4.53 0.51
CA ASN A 101 -14.26 -5.73 1.09
C ASN A 101 -13.26 -6.54 1.92
N ARG A 102 -12.08 -6.81 1.37
CA ARG A 102 -11.05 -7.65 2.01
C ARG A 102 -10.43 -6.97 3.23
N HIS A 103 -10.27 -5.65 3.21
CA HIS A 103 -9.80 -4.92 4.38
C HIS A 103 -10.85 -4.89 5.50
N TYR A 104 -12.13 -4.61 5.18
CA TYR A 104 -13.17 -4.63 6.21
C TYR A 104 -13.46 -6.03 6.75
N LEU A 105 -13.26 -7.08 5.95
CA LEU A 105 -13.31 -8.46 6.43
C LEU A 105 -12.19 -8.75 7.45
N ALA A 106 -10.98 -8.29 7.18
CA ALA A 106 -9.86 -8.39 8.12
C ALA A 106 -10.14 -7.63 9.43
N ILE A 107 -10.70 -6.41 9.31
CA ILE A 107 -11.12 -5.59 10.46
C ILE A 107 -12.20 -6.32 11.28
N ALA A 108 -13.17 -6.96 10.63
CA ALA A 108 -14.20 -7.74 11.33
C ALA A 108 -13.60 -8.92 12.10
N SER A 109 -12.62 -9.61 11.54
CA SER A 109 -11.89 -10.69 12.21
C SER A 109 -11.09 -10.18 13.42
N ALA A 110 -10.41 -9.04 13.27
CA ALA A 110 -9.71 -8.37 14.38
C ALA A 110 -10.68 -7.95 15.48
N ASN A 111 -11.84 -7.36 15.13
CA ASN A 111 -12.87 -6.98 16.09
C ASN A 111 -13.44 -8.17 16.85
N ALA A 112 -13.65 -9.31 16.17
CA ALA A 112 -14.13 -10.52 16.81
C ALA A 112 -13.12 -11.04 17.86
N ALA A 113 -11.83 -10.99 17.55
CA ALA A 113 -10.78 -11.36 18.51
C ALA A 113 -10.74 -10.39 19.70
N ILE A 114 -10.80 -9.07 19.46
CA ILE A 114 -10.78 -8.05 20.50
C ILE A 114 -12.00 -8.20 21.42
N ASP A 115 -13.21 -8.29 20.86
CA ASP A 115 -14.45 -8.44 21.64
C ASP A 115 -14.44 -9.71 22.50
N LEU A 116 -13.93 -10.82 21.97
CA LEU A 116 -13.81 -12.05 22.71
C LEU A 116 -12.87 -11.91 23.92
N ILE A 117 -11.67 -11.32 23.68
CA ILE A 117 -10.67 -11.15 24.74
C ILE A 117 -11.17 -10.18 25.82
N GLU A 118 -11.77 -9.06 25.38
CA GLU A 118 -12.33 -8.06 26.31
C GLU A 118 -13.54 -8.61 27.09
N GLY A 119 -14.38 -9.41 26.44
CA GLY A 119 -15.49 -10.12 27.09
C GLY A 119 -15.04 -11.11 28.18
N LYS A 120 -13.81 -11.61 28.09
CA LYS A 120 -13.18 -12.44 29.15
C LYS A 120 -12.51 -11.58 30.25
N GLY A 121 -12.54 -10.26 30.16
CA GLY A 121 -11.86 -9.34 31.06
C GLY A 121 -10.40 -9.10 30.74
N SER A 122 -9.98 -9.30 29.51
CA SER A 122 -8.61 -9.12 29.01
C SER A 122 -7.54 -9.85 29.84
N PRO A 123 -7.62 -11.18 29.99
CA PRO A 123 -6.62 -11.93 30.75
C PRO A 123 -5.23 -11.78 30.12
N ALA A 124 -4.18 -11.68 30.95
CA ALA A 124 -2.81 -11.46 30.50
C ALA A 124 -2.28 -12.54 29.53
N GLU A 125 -2.81 -13.74 29.58
CA GLU A 125 -2.49 -14.84 28.66
C GLU A 125 -2.90 -14.59 27.21
N TYR A 126 -3.80 -13.60 26.95
CA TYR A 126 -4.22 -13.16 25.62
C TYR A 126 -3.52 -11.87 25.15
N ASN A 127 -2.54 -11.35 25.89
CA ASN A 127 -1.90 -10.08 25.55
C ASN A 127 -1.33 -10.06 24.13
N GLU A 128 -0.66 -11.10 23.70
CA GLU A 128 -0.07 -11.19 22.36
C GLU A 128 -1.17 -11.12 21.28
N GLN A 129 -2.25 -11.87 21.43
CA GLN A 129 -3.38 -11.89 20.50
C GLN A 129 -4.12 -10.55 20.47
N LEU A 130 -4.30 -9.93 21.63
CA LEU A 130 -4.92 -8.61 21.72
C LEU A 130 -4.05 -7.54 21.02
N GLY A 131 -2.74 -7.57 21.25
CA GLY A 131 -1.79 -6.69 20.60
C GLY A 131 -1.83 -6.85 19.09
N GLU A 132 -1.75 -8.08 18.59
CA GLU A 132 -1.82 -8.39 17.17
C GLU A 132 -3.15 -7.94 16.55
N ALA A 133 -4.29 -8.24 17.18
CA ALA A 133 -5.62 -7.84 16.70
C ALA A 133 -5.77 -6.32 16.54
N LEU A 134 -5.31 -5.55 17.54
CA LEU A 134 -5.32 -4.09 17.50
C LEU A 134 -4.45 -3.55 16.36
N LEU A 135 -3.26 -4.12 16.14
CA LEU A 135 -2.37 -3.72 15.06
C LEU A 135 -2.91 -4.10 13.68
N CYS A 136 -3.53 -5.27 13.54
CA CYS A 136 -4.17 -5.67 12.28
C CYS A 136 -5.31 -4.71 11.90
N ARG A 137 -6.17 -4.34 12.86
CA ARG A 137 -7.23 -3.35 12.64
C ARG A 137 -6.67 -1.99 12.24
N ALA A 138 -5.71 -1.49 13.00
CA ALA A 138 -5.04 -0.22 12.72
C ALA A 138 -4.39 -0.19 11.34
N TYR A 139 -3.69 -1.25 10.97
CA TYR A 139 -3.01 -1.39 9.69
C TYR A 139 -4.00 -1.45 8.51
N ALA A 140 -5.04 -2.25 8.62
CA ALA A 140 -6.06 -2.32 7.57
C ALA A 140 -6.74 -0.96 7.34
N MET A 141 -7.08 -0.24 8.40
CA MET A 141 -7.64 1.11 8.32
C MET A 141 -6.64 2.12 7.75
N PHE A 142 -5.37 2.01 8.11
CA PHE A 142 -4.31 2.85 7.56
C PHE A 142 -4.17 2.62 6.05
N GLN A 143 -4.12 1.37 5.57
CA GLN A 143 -4.08 1.06 4.14
C GLN A 143 -5.29 1.63 3.39
N LEU A 144 -6.50 1.43 3.90
CA LEU A 144 -7.72 2.01 3.29
C LEU A 144 -7.63 3.54 3.20
N SER A 145 -7.11 4.21 4.24
CA SER A 145 -6.94 5.66 4.23
C SER A 145 -6.01 6.14 3.12
N THR A 146 -4.95 5.37 2.82
CA THR A 146 -4.01 5.71 1.75
C THR A 146 -4.64 5.65 0.35
N VAL A 147 -5.68 4.85 0.17
CA VAL A 147 -6.42 4.71 -1.09
C VAL A 147 -7.55 5.73 -1.18
N PHE A 148 -8.46 5.73 -0.20
CA PHE A 148 -9.76 6.39 -0.29
C PHE A 148 -9.82 7.78 0.34
N CYS A 149 -8.75 8.23 1.00
CA CYS A 149 -8.71 9.55 1.63
C CYS A 149 -7.60 10.43 1.03
N LYS A 150 -7.68 11.73 1.34
CA LYS A 150 -6.54 12.64 1.18
C LYS A 150 -5.40 12.23 2.10
N ALA A 151 -4.18 12.73 1.87
CA ALA A 151 -3.12 12.62 2.87
C ALA A 151 -3.54 13.35 4.15
N TYR A 152 -3.16 12.80 5.30
CA TYR A 152 -3.41 13.47 6.58
C TYR A 152 -2.69 14.82 6.62
N ASN A 153 -3.44 15.87 6.84
CA ASN A 153 -2.93 17.23 7.00
C ASN A 153 -3.47 17.81 8.31
N PRO A 154 -2.62 18.10 9.30
CA PRO A 154 -3.07 18.64 10.58
C PRO A 154 -3.95 19.90 10.47
N ALA A 155 -3.75 20.70 9.42
CA ALA A 155 -4.51 21.93 9.20
C ALA A 155 -5.96 21.69 8.72
N THR A 156 -6.25 20.55 8.11
CA THR A 156 -7.55 20.23 7.51
C THR A 156 -8.14 18.89 7.97
N ALA A 157 -7.41 18.12 8.79
CA ALA A 157 -7.82 16.80 9.23
C ALA A 157 -9.19 16.75 9.95
N SER A 158 -9.56 17.85 10.62
CA SER A 158 -10.88 17.98 11.30
C SER A 158 -12.06 18.19 10.35
N THR A 159 -11.79 18.42 9.05
CA THR A 159 -12.81 18.62 8.01
C THR A 159 -12.67 17.68 6.82
N ASP A 160 -11.48 17.14 6.56
CA ASP A 160 -11.29 16.16 5.51
C ASP A 160 -11.98 14.83 5.87
N LEU A 161 -12.65 14.24 4.88
CA LEU A 161 -13.40 13.00 5.08
C LEU A 161 -12.48 11.83 5.39
N GLY A 162 -12.78 11.15 6.50
CA GLY A 162 -12.16 9.91 6.91
C GLY A 162 -12.87 8.67 6.34
N LEU A 163 -12.85 7.57 7.11
CA LEU A 163 -13.54 6.32 6.82
C LEU A 163 -14.20 5.79 8.10
N PRO A 164 -15.28 5.02 7.99
CA PRO A 164 -15.87 4.33 9.13
C PRO A 164 -14.83 3.46 9.84
N TYR A 165 -14.73 3.60 11.15
CA TYR A 165 -13.82 2.81 11.99
C TYR A 165 -14.63 1.91 12.94
N PRO A 166 -15.09 0.72 12.50
CA PRO A 166 -15.84 -0.18 13.37
C PRO A 166 -14.91 -0.77 14.42
N ILE A 167 -15.34 -0.71 15.68
CA ILE A 167 -14.57 -1.23 16.82
C ILE A 167 -15.17 -2.50 17.42
N HIS A 168 -16.33 -2.92 16.94
CA HIS A 168 -17.03 -4.15 17.32
C HIS A 168 -17.49 -4.92 16.07
N PRO A 169 -17.67 -6.24 16.15
CA PRO A 169 -18.31 -7.01 15.09
C PRO A 169 -19.75 -6.53 14.86
N GLU A 170 -20.16 -6.47 13.60
CA GLU A 170 -21.54 -6.16 13.25
C GLU A 170 -22.48 -7.29 13.70
N LYS A 171 -23.54 -6.92 14.41
CA LYS A 171 -24.58 -7.85 14.91
C LYS A 171 -25.91 -7.66 14.17
N VAL A 172 -26.05 -6.59 13.40
CA VAL A 172 -27.29 -6.21 12.73
C VAL A 172 -27.00 -5.89 11.28
N VAL A 173 -27.75 -6.49 10.37
CA VAL A 173 -27.66 -6.20 8.93
C VAL A 173 -28.21 -4.79 8.66
N GLY A 174 -27.50 -4.02 7.82
CA GLY A 174 -27.93 -2.67 7.43
C GLY A 174 -27.55 -1.57 8.44
N THR A 175 -26.51 -1.78 9.23
CA THR A 175 -25.92 -0.71 10.05
C THR A 175 -25.47 0.45 9.17
N VAL A 176 -25.96 1.65 9.45
CA VAL A 176 -25.58 2.87 8.72
C VAL A 176 -24.33 3.46 9.38
N TYR A 177 -23.29 3.62 8.59
CA TYR A 177 -22.06 4.25 9.01
C TYR A 177 -21.93 5.66 8.45
N THR A 178 -21.17 6.49 9.12
CA THR A 178 -20.68 7.78 8.62
C THR A 178 -19.18 7.72 8.46
N ARG A 179 -18.63 8.53 7.56
CA ARG A 179 -17.18 8.53 7.31
C ARG A 179 -16.38 9.07 8.49
N GLY A 180 -16.91 10.04 9.22
CA GLY A 180 -16.12 10.81 10.17
C GLY A 180 -15.03 11.64 9.47
N THR A 181 -14.10 12.17 10.25
CA THR A 181 -13.00 13.00 9.77
C THR A 181 -11.68 12.22 9.68
N MET A 182 -10.69 12.78 8.98
CA MET A 182 -9.32 12.24 9.02
C MET A 182 -8.70 12.31 10.40
N GLU A 183 -9.05 13.33 11.19
CA GLU A 183 -8.62 13.45 12.59
C GLU A 183 -9.15 12.30 13.44
N ASP A 184 -10.45 11.97 13.30
CA ASP A 184 -11.07 10.83 13.99
C ASP A 184 -10.40 9.51 13.58
N LEU A 185 -10.24 9.29 12.28
CA LEU A 185 -9.65 8.08 11.72
C LEU A 185 -8.22 7.86 12.24
N TYR A 186 -7.35 8.87 12.11
CA TYR A 186 -5.97 8.78 12.58
C TYR A 186 -5.89 8.74 14.12
N GLY A 187 -6.85 9.34 14.80
CA GLY A 187 -6.99 9.23 16.25
C GLY A 187 -7.32 7.83 16.73
N GLN A 188 -8.17 7.09 16.01
CA GLN A 188 -8.48 5.70 16.32
C GLN A 188 -7.31 4.76 15.99
N ILE A 189 -6.66 4.94 14.84
CA ILE A 189 -5.44 4.20 14.49
C ILE A 189 -4.36 4.39 15.58
N ASP A 190 -4.14 5.64 16.03
CA ASP A 190 -3.17 5.95 17.09
C ASP A 190 -3.51 5.24 18.41
N LYS A 191 -4.79 5.22 18.80
CA LYS A 191 -5.24 4.51 20.01
C LYS A 191 -4.95 3.01 19.94
N ASP A 192 -5.24 2.38 18.79
CA ASP A 192 -4.97 0.97 18.59
C ASP A 192 -3.46 0.69 18.61
N LEU A 193 -2.66 1.52 17.95
CA LEU A 193 -1.21 1.44 18.01
C LEU A 193 -0.66 1.54 19.43
N GLN A 194 -1.03 2.60 20.17
CA GLN A 194 -0.54 2.83 21.53
C GLN A 194 -0.92 1.70 22.47
N ARG A 195 -2.08 1.10 22.26
CA ARG A 195 -2.58 -0.01 23.07
C ARG A 195 -1.96 -1.34 22.66
N GLY A 196 -1.76 -1.57 21.36
CA GLY A 196 -1.25 -2.83 20.81
C GLY A 196 0.26 -3.01 20.93
N LEU A 197 1.06 -1.95 20.67
CA LEU A 197 2.52 -2.00 20.65
C LEU A 197 3.16 -2.64 21.89
N PRO A 198 2.74 -2.34 23.13
CA PRO A 198 3.36 -2.94 24.32
C PRO A 198 2.97 -4.41 24.55
N LEU A 199 1.98 -4.94 23.81
CA LEU A 199 1.42 -6.27 24.02
C LEU A 199 1.98 -7.30 23.03
N VAL A 200 2.49 -6.89 21.86
CA VAL A 200 3.00 -7.82 20.85
C VAL A 200 4.31 -8.46 21.25
N SER A 201 4.51 -9.68 20.77
CA SER A 201 5.77 -10.42 20.92
C SER A 201 6.28 -10.91 19.56
N SER A 202 7.40 -11.64 19.58
CA SER A 202 7.95 -12.31 18.38
C SER A 202 7.92 -13.83 18.52
N ASN A 203 7.10 -14.37 19.42
CA ASN A 203 7.02 -15.80 19.74
C ASN A 203 6.12 -16.58 18.77
N TYR A 204 6.16 -16.27 17.49
CA TYR A 204 5.42 -17.01 16.47
C TYR A 204 6.28 -18.08 15.82
N SER A 205 5.66 -19.16 15.34
CA SER A 205 6.34 -20.18 14.54
C SER A 205 6.84 -19.62 13.19
N LYS A 206 6.12 -18.65 12.64
CA LYS A 206 6.47 -17.90 11.41
C LYS A 206 6.33 -16.39 11.66
N PRO A 207 7.28 -15.78 12.40
CA PRO A 207 7.10 -14.43 12.92
C PRO A 207 6.92 -13.36 11.84
N LYS A 208 7.41 -13.57 10.62
CA LYS A 208 7.30 -12.58 9.55
C LYS A 208 5.92 -12.51 8.89
N PHE A 209 5.03 -13.43 9.20
CA PHE A 209 3.62 -13.39 8.77
C PHE A 209 2.69 -12.84 9.85
N HIS A 210 3.26 -12.29 10.91
CA HIS A 210 2.53 -11.72 12.05
C HIS A 210 3.09 -10.35 12.42
N PHE A 211 2.29 -9.52 13.07
CA PHE A 211 2.79 -8.32 13.71
C PHE A 211 3.69 -8.68 14.89
N ASN A 212 4.90 -9.13 14.58
CA ASN A 212 5.97 -9.25 15.54
C ASN A 212 6.45 -7.87 16.01
N THR A 213 7.32 -7.83 17.00
CA THR A 213 7.78 -6.56 17.61
C THR A 213 8.42 -5.61 16.59
N GLU A 214 9.19 -6.12 15.61
CA GLU A 214 9.85 -5.29 14.60
C GLU A 214 8.83 -4.75 13.58
N ALA A 215 7.93 -5.59 13.08
CA ALA A 215 6.86 -5.23 12.17
C ALA A 215 5.93 -4.18 12.79
N ALA A 216 5.55 -4.35 14.06
CA ALA A 216 4.70 -3.44 14.80
C ALA A 216 5.32 -2.04 14.91
N LYS A 217 6.60 -1.97 15.26
CA LYS A 217 7.34 -0.70 15.37
C LYS A 217 7.62 -0.07 14.01
N ALA A 218 7.90 -0.87 12.96
CA ALA A 218 8.03 -0.36 11.60
C ALA A 218 6.72 0.26 11.09
N PHE A 219 5.59 -0.39 11.35
CA PHE A 219 4.29 0.20 11.06
C PHE A 219 4.06 1.50 11.83
N ALA A 220 4.36 1.53 13.13
CA ALA A 220 4.24 2.74 13.93
C ALA A 220 5.12 3.89 13.38
N ALA A 221 6.35 3.60 12.97
CA ALA A 221 7.23 4.60 12.36
C ALA A 221 6.62 5.21 11.10
N ARG A 222 6.10 4.39 10.17
CA ARG A 222 5.41 4.85 8.95
C ARG A 222 4.15 5.66 9.28
N PHE A 223 3.32 5.17 10.20
CA PHE A 223 2.10 5.88 10.60
C PHE A 223 2.41 7.26 11.17
N TYR A 224 3.37 7.36 12.09
CA TYR A 224 3.73 8.65 12.69
C TYR A 224 4.42 9.59 11.71
N LEU A 225 5.21 9.07 10.77
CA LEU A 225 5.74 9.88 9.67
C LEU A 225 4.59 10.51 8.85
N TYR A 226 3.59 9.71 8.47
CA TYR A 226 2.45 10.20 7.68
C TYR A 226 1.53 11.14 8.48
N LYS A 227 1.45 10.94 9.80
CA LYS A 227 0.72 11.82 10.71
C LYS A 227 1.46 13.16 10.97
N GLY A 228 2.77 13.23 10.67
CA GLY A 228 3.62 14.40 10.95
C GLY A 228 4.21 14.43 12.37
N ASP A 229 4.11 13.33 13.13
CA ASP A 229 4.80 13.16 14.42
C ASP A 229 6.19 12.55 14.20
N PHE A 230 7.10 13.38 13.69
CA PHE A 230 8.45 12.93 13.31
C PHE A 230 9.26 12.39 14.49
N ALA A 231 9.05 12.92 15.70
CA ALA A 231 9.75 12.46 16.89
C ALA A 231 9.43 10.99 17.20
N LYS A 232 8.15 10.60 17.14
CA LYS A 232 7.75 9.20 17.29
C LYS A 232 8.20 8.33 16.12
N ALA A 233 8.11 8.83 14.88
CA ALA A 233 8.59 8.11 13.71
C ALA A 233 10.09 7.76 13.84
N ILE A 234 10.92 8.71 14.23
CA ILE A 234 12.36 8.52 14.48
C ILE A 234 12.58 7.51 15.62
N THR A 235 11.82 7.63 16.71
CA THR A 235 11.98 6.75 17.88
C THR A 235 11.71 5.30 17.49
N TYR A 236 10.55 5.00 16.90
CA TYR A 236 10.19 3.63 16.53
C TYR A 236 11.11 3.07 15.44
N ALA A 237 11.47 3.86 14.43
CA ALA A 237 12.44 3.44 13.42
C ALA A 237 13.79 3.10 14.03
N THR A 238 14.28 3.92 14.97
CA THR A 238 15.57 3.70 15.62
C THR A 238 15.56 2.45 16.50
N GLU A 239 14.46 2.16 17.18
CA GLU A 239 14.32 0.93 17.97
C GLU A 239 14.38 -0.34 17.12
N VAL A 240 13.87 -0.32 15.87
CA VAL A 240 13.97 -1.44 14.94
C VAL A 240 15.35 -1.53 14.30
N LEU A 241 15.86 -0.41 13.79
CA LEU A 241 17.13 -0.36 13.04
C LEU A 241 18.34 -0.63 13.94
N GLY A 242 18.27 -0.27 15.22
CA GLY A 242 19.36 -0.43 16.17
C GLY A 242 20.56 0.47 15.89
N ALA A 243 21.70 0.11 16.45
CA ALA A 243 22.95 0.89 16.31
C ALA A 243 23.62 0.71 14.94
N ASP A 244 23.44 -0.44 14.31
CA ASP A 244 23.98 -0.75 12.97
C ASP A 244 22.85 -1.28 12.07
N PRO A 245 22.17 -0.41 11.32
CA PRO A 245 21.11 -0.83 10.41
C PRO A 245 21.58 -1.78 9.31
N THR A 246 22.88 -1.75 8.96
CA THR A 246 23.42 -2.61 7.89
C THR A 246 23.38 -4.09 8.25
N ALA A 247 23.35 -4.43 9.55
CA ALA A 247 23.25 -5.81 10.03
C ALA A 247 21.91 -6.48 9.69
N LYS A 248 20.87 -5.67 9.48
CA LYS A 248 19.51 -6.11 9.12
C LYS A 248 19.16 -5.83 7.65
N ALA A 249 20.05 -5.20 6.89
CA ALA A 249 19.80 -4.91 5.48
C ALA A 249 19.76 -6.20 4.65
N ARG A 250 19.13 -6.11 3.47
CA ARG A 250 19.16 -7.17 2.46
C ARG A 250 20.61 -7.46 2.06
N ASP A 251 20.93 -8.73 1.85
CA ASP A 251 22.19 -9.09 1.18
C ASP A 251 22.08 -8.75 -0.31
N TRP A 252 22.34 -7.48 -0.62
CA TRP A 252 22.25 -6.95 -1.98
C TRP A 252 23.25 -7.59 -2.94
N ASP A 253 24.40 -8.09 -2.46
CA ASP A 253 25.37 -8.79 -3.30
C ASP A 253 24.86 -10.16 -3.67
N ALA A 254 24.32 -10.92 -2.72
CA ALA A 254 23.67 -12.20 -3.00
C ALA A 254 22.44 -12.02 -3.91
N TYR A 255 21.59 -11.02 -3.63
CA TYR A 255 20.42 -10.73 -4.47
C TYR A 255 20.80 -10.33 -5.91
N ALA A 256 21.85 -9.50 -6.08
CA ALA A 256 22.34 -9.09 -7.41
C ALA A 256 22.94 -10.25 -8.21
N ALA A 257 23.49 -11.25 -7.54
CA ALA A 257 24.06 -12.45 -8.15
C ALA A 257 22.99 -13.45 -8.65
N LEU A 258 21.74 -13.33 -8.19
CA LEU A 258 20.66 -14.21 -8.60
C LEU A 258 20.40 -14.09 -10.11
N ASN A 259 20.04 -15.21 -10.72
CA ASN A 259 19.61 -15.23 -12.12
C ASN A 259 18.41 -14.27 -12.30
N MET A 260 18.36 -13.61 -13.46
CA MET A 260 17.23 -12.77 -13.89
C MET A 260 15.97 -13.59 -14.25
N ASN A 261 15.87 -14.84 -13.80
CA ASN A 261 14.71 -15.69 -14.00
C ASN A 261 13.47 -15.07 -13.31
N GLN A 262 12.31 -15.36 -13.88
CA GLN A 262 11.02 -14.78 -13.55
C GLN A 262 10.61 -14.96 -12.08
N GLN A 263 10.96 -16.10 -11.48
CA GLN A 263 10.51 -16.45 -10.14
C GLN A 263 11.61 -16.30 -9.07
N ILE A 264 12.84 -16.60 -9.38
CA ILE A 264 13.94 -16.64 -8.40
C ILE A 264 14.10 -15.30 -7.66
N ARG A 265 14.02 -14.17 -8.36
CA ARG A 265 14.20 -12.86 -7.73
C ARG A 265 13.02 -12.40 -6.89
N PRO A 266 11.76 -12.49 -7.39
CA PRO A 266 10.61 -12.20 -6.55
C PRO A 266 10.53 -13.09 -5.30
N GLU A 267 10.77 -14.40 -5.43
CA GLU A 267 10.80 -15.31 -4.28
C GLU A 267 11.88 -14.94 -3.26
N ALA A 268 13.08 -14.59 -3.74
CA ALA A 268 14.13 -14.09 -2.86
C ALA A 268 13.78 -12.74 -2.23
N TRP A 269 13.04 -11.88 -2.93
CA TRP A 269 12.61 -10.58 -2.40
C TRP A 269 11.70 -10.74 -1.18
N VAL A 270 10.73 -11.65 -1.26
CA VAL A 270 9.73 -11.91 -0.21
C VAL A 270 10.13 -13.05 0.72
N SER A 271 11.35 -13.56 0.64
CA SER A 271 11.78 -14.67 1.48
C SER A 271 11.66 -14.35 2.97
N ALA A 272 11.10 -15.28 3.73
CA ALA A 272 11.05 -15.20 5.18
C ALA A 272 12.46 -15.33 5.83
N ASP A 273 13.44 -15.84 5.10
CA ASP A 273 14.84 -15.93 5.57
C ASP A 273 15.59 -14.59 5.40
N GLU A 274 15.08 -13.67 4.56
CA GLU A 274 15.69 -12.35 4.39
C GLU A 274 15.55 -11.51 5.66
N LYS A 275 16.68 -11.09 6.22
CA LYS A 275 16.73 -10.35 7.49
C LYS A 275 16.01 -9.00 7.41
N CYS A 276 16.00 -8.39 6.23
CA CYS A 276 15.42 -7.07 6.02
C CYS A 276 13.89 -7.08 6.07
N ASN A 277 13.23 -8.22 5.83
CA ASN A 277 11.77 -8.29 5.81
C ASN A 277 11.22 -8.41 7.24
N PHE A 278 10.38 -7.47 7.66
CA PHE A 278 9.75 -7.48 8.98
C PHE A 278 8.34 -8.03 8.95
N LEU A 279 7.57 -7.74 7.88
CA LEU A 279 6.24 -8.29 7.64
C LEU A 279 6.09 -8.71 6.18
N LEU A 280 5.64 -9.93 5.99
CA LEU A 280 5.22 -10.50 4.71
C LEU A 280 3.71 -10.64 4.69
N GLN A 281 3.09 -10.32 3.56
CA GLN A 281 1.64 -10.39 3.39
C GLN A 281 1.32 -11.13 2.10
N THR A 282 0.62 -12.25 2.20
CA THR A 282 0.07 -13.01 1.06
C THR A 282 -1.31 -12.47 0.73
N VAL A 283 -1.55 -12.17 -0.53
CA VAL A 283 -2.81 -11.58 -1.01
C VAL A 283 -3.25 -12.18 -2.34
N TYR A 284 -4.52 -12.05 -2.67
CA TYR A 284 -5.01 -12.23 -4.03
C TYR A 284 -4.53 -11.06 -4.88
N SER A 285 -3.81 -11.35 -5.97
CA SER A 285 -3.23 -10.31 -6.81
C SER A 285 -2.70 -10.86 -8.12
N GLU A 286 -2.95 -10.15 -9.20
CA GLU A 286 -2.33 -10.39 -10.51
C GLU A 286 -1.06 -9.57 -10.72
N TRP A 287 -0.68 -8.71 -9.79
CA TRP A 287 0.44 -7.79 -9.96
C TRP A 287 1.76 -8.49 -10.26
N GLY A 288 2.01 -9.67 -9.68
CA GLY A 288 3.18 -10.48 -9.97
C GLY A 288 3.29 -10.89 -11.44
N ALA A 289 2.16 -11.13 -12.11
CA ALA A 289 2.11 -11.40 -13.54
C ALA A 289 2.29 -10.13 -14.37
N ILE A 290 1.59 -9.06 -14.01
CA ILE A 290 1.51 -7.81 -14.77
C ILE A 290 2.80 -7.00 -14.65
N SER A 291 3.38 -6.89 -13.46
CA SER A 291 4.68 -6.25 -13.23
C SER A 291 5.88 -7.12 -13.64
N GLY A 292 5.62 -8.34 -14.06
CA GLY A 292 6.61 -9.32 -14.47
C GLY A 292 6.68 -9.53 -15.98
N PRO A 293 7.47 -10.52 -16.39
CA PRO A 293 7.70 -10.80 -17.80
C PRO A 293 6.59 -11.64 -18.46
N TYR A 294 5.55 -12.02 -17.76
CA TYR A 294 4.47 -12.83 -18.31
C TYR A 294 3.57 -12.03 -19.25
N ILE A 295 3.38 -10.73 -18.95
CA ILE A 295 2.59 -9.83 -19.76
C ILE A 295 3.52 -8.74 -20.31
N TYR A 296 4.02 -8.98 -21.54
CA TYR A 296 4.82 -8.00 -22.25
C TYR A 296 3.92 -7.01 -22.98
N GLY A 297 4.28 -5.74 -22.92
CA GLY A 297 3.73 -4.73 -23.79
C GLY A 297 2.35 -4.25 -23.41
N GLU A 298 2.07 -4.22 -22.13
CA GLU A 298 0.92 -3.51 -21.58
C GLU A 298 0.90 -2.07 -22.09
N LYS A 299 -0.31 -1.58 -22.38
CA LYS A 299 -0.50 -0.21 -22.85
C LYS A 299 -0.11 0.81 -21.77
N TYR A 300 -0.45 0.53 -20.53
CA TYR A 300 -0.13 1.35 -19.37
C TYR A 300 0.86 0.61 -18.48
N ALA A 301 2.08 1.08 -18.45
CA ALA A 301 3.17 0.42 -17.74
C ALA A 301 4.26 1.40 -17.31
N HIS A 302 5.21 0.93 -16.53
CA HIS A 302 6.43 1.67 -16.22
C HIS A 302 7.27 1.81 -17.49
N SER A 303 7.32 3.02 -18.05
CA SER A 303 7.90 3.25 -19.37
C SER A 303 9.42 3.39 -19.33
N TYR A 304 10.03 3.16 -20.50
CA TYR A 304 11.44 3.46 -20.72
C TYR A 304 11.79 4.91 -20.40
N ARG A 305 10.89 5.87 -20.71
CA ARG A 305 11.06 7.27 -20.40
C ARG A 305 11.15 7.53 -18.90
N ILE A 306 10.16 7.03 -18.12
CA ILE A 306 10.17 7.20 -16.66
C ILE A 306 11.46 6.65 -16.06
N THR A 307 11.88 5.50 -16.54
CA THR A 307 13.10 4.84 -16.11
C THR A 307 14.33 5.73 -16.20
N TYR A 308 14.53 6.39 -17.34
CA TYR A 308 15.75 7.17 -17.59
C TYR A 308 15.64 8.60 -17.10
N ASP A 309 14.46 9.19 -17.09
CA ASP A 309 14.27 10.58 -16.73
C ASP A 309 13.98 10.78 -15.23
N GLU A 310 13.36 9.79 -14.57
CA GLU A 310 12.74 10.03 -13.29
C GLU A 310 13.12 9.03 -12.18
N ASP A 311 13.57 7.81 -12.49
CA ASP A 311 13.88 6.84 -11.43
C ASP A 311 15.05 5.88 -11.73
N ILE A 312 14.82 4.60 -12.01
CA ILE A 312 15.78 3.49 -11.88
C ILE A 312 17.06 3.62 -12.73
N ALA A 313 17.06 4.40 -13.79
CA ALA A 313 18.24 4.68 -14.60
C ALA A 313 18.59 6.18 -14.63
N SER A 314 17.83 7.00 -13.92
CA SER A 314 18.05 8.44 -13.82
C SER A 314 19.35 8.77 -13.08
N LYS A 315 19.74 10.05 -13.15
CA LYS A 315 20.97 10.53 -12.51
C LYS A 315 20.68 11.12 -11.14
N GLY A 316 21.52 10.77 -10.18
CA GLY A 316 21.61 11.39 -8.86
C GLY A 316 23.06 11.80 -8.55
N PRO A 317 23.36 12.30 -7.35
CA PRO A 317 24.74 12.60 -6.94
C PRO A 317 25.64 11.34 -7.01
N PHE A 318 25.02 10.17 -6.96
CA PHE A 318 25.65 8.86 -7.11
C PHE A 318 26.03 8.51 -8.56
N GLY A 319 25.59 9.26 -9.57
CA GLY A 319 25.68 8.96 -11.00
C GLY A 319 24.39 8.36 -11.56
N ALA A 320 24.46 7.58 -12.65
CA ALA A 320 23.31 6.90 -13.20
C ALA A 320 22.95 5.68 -12.33
N ALA A 321 21.71 5.62 -11.85
CA ALA A 321 21.25 4.62 -10.89
C ALA A 321 21.41 3.17 -11.38
N ASN A 322 21.07 2.87 -12.63
CA ASN A 322 21.16 1.52 -13.21
C ASN A 322 22.58 0.94 -13.28
N SER A 323 23.61 1.79 -13.31
CA SER A 323 25.02 1.35 -13.28
C SER A 323 25.63 1.39 -11.89
N THR A 324 25.01 2.12 -10.99
CA THR A 324 25.53 2.38 -9.64
C THR A 324 24.96 1.41 -8.62
N PHE A 325 23.67 1.10 -8.71
CA PHE A 325 22.97 0.28 -7.72
C PHE A 325 22.97 -1.21 -8.08
N LYS A 326 22.94 -2.04 -7.04
CA LYS A 326 22.92 -3.51 -7.15
C LYS A 326 21.59 -4.05 -7.67
N GLN A 327 20.52 -3.28 -7.51
CA GLN A 327 19.21 -3.63 -8.07
C GLN A 327 19.26 -3.62 -9.60
N ARG A 328 18.68 -4.66 -10.19
CA ARG A 328 18.59 -4.78 -11.63
C ARG A 328 17.14 -4.90 -12.07
N VAL A 329 16.79 -4.15 -13.07
CA VAL A 329 15.49 -4.22 -13.75
C VAL A 329 15.63 -4.94 -15.08
N TRP A 330 14.55 -5.52 -15.50
CA TRP A 330 14.43 -6.07 -16.84
C TRP A 330 13.73 -5.06 -17.74
N SER A 331 14.33 -4.81 -18.90
CA SER A 331 13.75 -3.91 -19.89
C SER A 331 13.49 -4.62 -21.19
N ASN A 332 12.40 -4.25 -21.83
CA ASN A 332 12.14 -4.55 -23.21
C ASN A 332 12.13 -3.25 -24.01
N THR A 333 13.24 -2.95 -24.67
CA THR A 333 13.39 -1.69 -25.41
C THR A 333 12.45 -1.63 -26.62
N ALA A 334 12.06 -2.76 -27.21
CA ALA A 334 11.11 -2.79 -28.34
C ALA A 334 9.70 -2.41 -27.91
N LEU A 335 9.33 -2.70 -26.65
CA LEU A 335 8.03 -2.42 -26.07
C LEU A 335 8.04 -1.15 -25.21
N ALA A 336 9.20 -0.53 -25.05
CA ALA A 336 9.39 0.70 -24.28
C ALA A 336 8.95 0.62 -22.81
N ASN A 337 8.99 -0.56 -22.21
CA ASN A 337 8.63 -0.77 -20.82
C ASN A 337 9.70 -1.51 -20.02
N LEU A 338 9.59 -1.38 -18.70
CA LEU A 338 10.44 -2.06 -17.74
C LEU A 338 9.62 -2.91 -16.79
N PHE A 339 10.27 -3.97 -16.31
CA PHE A 339 9.70 -4.86 -15.32
C PHE A 339 10.56 -4.87 -14.06
N HIS A 340 9.92 -4.65 -12.94
CA HIS A 340 10.55 -4.75 -11.63
C HIS A 340 10.08 -6.03 -10.94
N ARG A 341 11.00 -6.95 -10.70
CA ARG A 341 10.67 -8.30 -10.22
C ARG A 341 10.80 -8.40 -8.70
N LYS A 342 9.88 -7.81 -7.99
CA LYS A 342 9.79 -7.89 -6.54
C LYS A 342 8.62 -8.73 -6.05
N VAL A 343 7.56 -8.79 -6.85
CA VAL A 343 6.31 -9.46 -6.48
C VAL A 343 6.26 -10.80 -7.22
N PRO A 344 6.24 -11.94 -6.52
CA PRO A 344 6.08 -13.25 -7.14
C PRO A 344 4.67 -13.39 -7.71
N TYR A 345 4.56 -14.17 -8.77
CA TYR A 345 3.27 -14.64 -9.26
C TYR A 345 3.09 -16.09 -8.87
N GLU A 346 2.10 -16.35 -8.05
CA GLU A 346 1.72 -17.68 -7.59
C GLU A 346 0.28 -17.95 -8.01
N PHE A 347 0.01 -19.17 -8.47
CA PHE A 347 -1.33 -19.55 -8.88
C PHE A 347 -1.78 -20.80 -8.12
N GLU A 348 -2.80 -20.63 -7.30
CA GLU A 348 -3.43 -21.73 -6.56
C GLU A 348 -4.55 -22.35 -7.40
N TYR A 349 -4.35 -23.60 -7.83
CA TYR A 349 -5.35 -24.34 -8.59
C TYR A 349 -6.44 -24.89 -7.64
N THR A 350 -7.68 -24.45 -7.80
CA THR A 350 -8.85 -25.06 -7.18
C THR A 350 -9.35 -26.26 -7.99
N ASP A 351 -9.13 -26.24 -9.30
CA ASP A 351 -9.32 -27.37 -10.22
C ASP A 351 -8.16 -27.44 -11.18
N LEU A 352 -7.24 -28.36 -10.94
CA LEU A 352 -6.05 -28.55 -11.77
C LEU A 352 -6.39 -29.03 -13.19
N GLN A 353 -7.48 -29.80 -13.38
CA GLN A 353 -7.87 -30.33 -14.69
C GLN A 353 -8.53 -29.24 -15.54
N ALA A 354 -9.34 -28.40 -14.93
CA ALA A 354 -9.97 -27.27 -15.60
C ALA A 354 -9.05 -26.05 -15.74
N GLY A 355 -7.91 -26.03 -15.05
CA GLY A 355 -7.00 -24.88 -15.00
C GLY A 355 -7.61 -23.68 -14.26
N ILE A 356 -8.57 -23.93 -13.35
CA ILE A 356 -9.26 -22.89 -12.57
C ILE A 356 -8.56 -22.70 -11.25
N GLY A 357 -8.39 -21.45 -10.82
CA GLY A 357 -7.76 -21.10 -9.55
C GLY A 357 -7.69 -19.60 -9.33
N PHE A 358 -6.86 -19.19 -8.40
CA PHE A 358 -6.67 -17.81 -8.01
C PHE A 358 -5.20 -17.40 -8.10
N ALA A 359 -4.95 -16.20 -8.60
CA ALA A 359 -3.63 -15.60 -8.57
C ALA A 359 -3.33 -15.04 -7.18
N HIS A 360 -2.13 -15.34 -6.69
CA HIS A 360 -1.62 -14.82 -5.43
C HIS A 360 -0.30 -14.09 -5.65
N ALA A 361 -0.05 -13.14 -4.76
CA ALA A 361 1.23 -12.48 -4.65
C ALA A 361 1.61 -12.35 -3.17
N GLU A 362 2.90 -12.26 -2.89
CA GLU A 362 3.44 -11.97 -1.57
C GLU A 362 4.16 -10.63 -1.59
N TYR A 363 3.95 -9.82 -0.58
CA TYR A 363 4.55 -8.49 -0.43
C TYR A 363 5.41 -8.42 0.82
N ALA A 364 6.61 -7.86 0.69
CA ALA A 364 7.43 -7.42 1.82
C ALA A 364 6.97 -6.01 2.23
N VAL A 365 6.04 -5.93 3.18
CA VAL A 365 5.31 -4.69 3.53
C VAL A 365 6.18 -3.72 4.31
N PHE A 366 7.03 -4.23 5.20
CA PHE A 366 7.98 -3.43 5.97
C PHE A 366 9.37 -4.04 5.87
N THR A 367 10.33 -3.22 5.44
CA THR A 367 11.72 -3.64 5.28
C THR A 367 12.69 -2.65 5.94
N THR A 368 13.93 -3.11 6.15
CA THR A 368 14.99 -2.25 6.69
C THR A 368 15.25 -1.03 5.81
N GLU A 369 15.26 -1.21 4.50
CA GLU A 369 15.55 -0.15 3.53
C GLU A 369 14.44 0.90 3.52
N GLN A 370 13.17 0.48 3.52
CA GLN A 370 12.03 1.40 3.64
C GLN A 370 12.11 2.19 4.94
N LEU A 371 12.38 1.51 6.05
CA LEU A 371 12.44 2.15 7.37
C LEU A 371 13.62 3.14 7.50
N LEU A 372 14.76 2.87 6.85
CA LEU A 372 15.86 3.82 6.74
C LEU A 372 15.48 5.08 5.97
N LEU A 373 14.78 4.93 4.85
CA LEU A 373 14.28 6.06 4.05
C LEU A 373 13.24 6.87 4.84
N GLU A 374 12.34 6.21 5.55
CA GLU A 374 11.32 6.86 6.39
C GLU A 374 11.96 7.63 7.55
N ARG A 375 13.01 7.07 8.20
CA ARG A 375 13.74 7.78 9.25
C ARG A 375 14.55 8.94 8.70
N ALA A 376 15.21 8.79 7.56
CA ALA A 376 15.90 9.87 6.88
C ALA A 376 14.95 11.04 6.54
N GLU A 377 13.76 10.71 6.04
CA GLU A 377 12.71 11.70 5.76
C GLU A 377 12.27 12.42 7.04
N ALA A 378 11.99 11.67 8.12
CA ALA A 378 11.60 12.24 9.39
C ALA A 378 12.68 13.17 9.98
N TYR A 379 13.98 12.80 9.89
CA TYR A 379 15.10 13.66 10.26
C TYR A 379 15.16 14.93 9.42
N ALA A 380 15.02 14.81 8.09
CA ALA A 380 15.04 15.97 7.19
C ALA A 380 13.89 16.94 7.53
N LEU A 381 12.67 16.41 7.73
CA LEU A 381 11.48 17.20 8.08
C LEU A 381 11.59 17.84 9.49
N SER A 382 12.36 17.24 10.40
CA SER A 382 12.65 17.79 11.73
C SER A 382 13.80 18.81 11.73
N GLY A 383 14.45 19.07 10.58
CA GLY A 383 15.62 19.95 10.49
C GLY A 383 16.94 19.29 10.94
N GLU A 384 16.96 18.00 11.24
CA GLU A 384 18.14 17.23 11.62
C GLU A 384 18.89 16.72 10.37
N LEU A 385 19.26 17.64 9.46
CA LEU A 385 19.73 17.33 8.12
C LEU A 385 20.93 16.40 8.08
N GLN A 386 21.89 16.54 9.03
CA GLN A 386 23.07 15.66 9.05
C GLN A 386 22.67 14.20 9.35
N LYS A 387 21.74 13.97 10.27
CA LYS A 387 21.27 12.60 10.56
C LYS A 387 20.54 11.99 9.36
N ALA A 388 19.77 12.80 8.62
CA ALA A 388 19.16 12.36 7.38
C ALA A 388 20.21 11.98 6.32
N VAL A 389 21.31 12.73 6.21
CA VAL A 389 22.46 12.41 5.34
C VAL A 389 23.15 11.12 5.81
N ASP A 390 23.26 10.89 7.11
CA ASP A 390 23.88 9.66 7.65
C ASP A 390 23.05 8.41 7.28
N ASP A 391 21.73 8.48 7.37
CA ASP A 391 20.84 7.40 6.91
C ASP A 391 20.88 7.23 5.38
N TYR A 392 20.88 8.32 4.62
CA TYR A 392 21.07 8.28 3.16
C TYR A 392 22.39 7.58 2.80
N ASN A 393 23.50 7.91 3.47
CA ASN A 393 24.79 7.28 3.25
C ASN A 393 24.81 5.81 3.69
N THR A 394 24.03 5.44 4.71
CA THR A 394 23.87 4.04 5.10
C THR A 394 23.24 3.23 3.96
N ILE A 395 22.21 3.77 3.29
CA ILE A 395 21.64 3.14 2.10
C ILE A 395 22.66 3.09 0.97
N MET A 396 23.40 4.15 0.72
CA MET A 396 24.46 4.15 -0.30
C MET A 396 25.48 3.05 -0.06
N LYS A 397 25.86 2.82 1.19
CA LYS A 397 26.83 1.78 1.59
C LYS A 397 26.34 0.37 1.25
N ILE A 398 25.07 0.07 1.48
CA ILE A 398 24.52 -1.27 1.26
C ILE A 398 24.09 -1.53 -0.20
N TYR A 399 23.65 -0.49 -0.89
CA TYR A 399 22.93 -0.61 -2.16
C TYR A 399 23.83 -0.35 -3.40
N GLN A 400 24.94 0.41 -3.25
CA GLN A 400 25.83 0.70 -4.37
C GLN A 400 26.82 -0.44 -4.65
N ASN A 401 27.13 -0.67 -5.94
CA ASN A 401 28.19 -1.57 -6.38
C ASN A 401 29.57 -1.08 -5.87
N TYR A 402 29.77 0.23 -5.86
CA TYR A 402 30.98 0.90 -5.36
C TYR A 402 30.55 2.00 -4.40
N PRO A 403 30.41 1.68 -3.10
CA PRO A 403 29.87 2.59 -2.11
C PRO A 403 30.60 3.93 -2.06
N LYS A 404 29.85 5.00 -2.11
CA LYS A 404 30.32 6.38 -1.91
C LYS A 404 29.52 7.02 -0.80
N THR A 405 30.16 7.90 -0.07
CA THR A 405 29.51 8.77 0.92
C THR A 405 29.39 10.17 0.34
N PHE A 406 28.30 10.85 0.69
CA PHE A 406 27.99 12.20 0.23
C PHE A 406 27.86 13.13 1.43
N THR A 407 28.39 14.34 1.30
CA THR A 407 28.09 15.43 2.24
C THR A 407 26.75 16.06 1.87
N LEU A 408 26.12 16.75 2.83
CA LEU A 408 24.91 17.53 2.57
C LEU A 408 25.12 18.48 1.37
N LYS A 409 26.25 19.19 1.36
CA LYS A 409 26.57 20.11 0.26
C LYS A 409 26.59 19.43 -1.12
N GLN A 410 27.16 18.25 -1.24
CA GLN A 410 27.19 17.53 -2.53
C GLN A 410 25.80 17.13 -3.00
N ILE A 411 24.91 16.73 -2.07
CA ILE A 411 23.51 16.42 -2.36
C ILE A 411 22.78 17.69 -2.80
N VAL A 412 22.91 18.77 -2.04
CA VAL A 412 22.28 20.07 -2.32
C VAL A 412 22.74 20.64 -3.65
N ASP A 413 24.05 20.66 -3.91
CA ASP A 413 24.62 21.18 -5.17
C ASP A 413 24.06 20.40 -6.38
N PHE A 414 23.90 19.07 -6.25
CA PHE A 414 23.33 18.27 -7.33
C PHE A 414 21.87 18.63 -7.60
N TYR A 415 21.00 18.57 -6.58
CA TYR A 415 19.57 18.80 -6.79
C TYR A 415 19.25 20.24 -7.13
N ASN A 416 20.01 21.22 -6.66
CA ASN A 416 19.87 22.62 -7.07
C ASN A 416 20.34 22.87 -8.50
N GLY A 417 21.16 21.99 -9.07
CA GLY A 417 21.54 21.98 -10.48
C GLY A 417 20.55 21.27 -11.41
N VAL A 418 19.53 20.57 -10.87
CA VAL A 418 18.51 19.88 -11.66
C VAL A 418 17.29 20.79 -11.83
N ASP A 419 16.79 20.90 -13.06
CA ASP A 419 15.55 21.62 -13.33
C ASP A 419 14.35 20.89 -12.70
N TYR A 420 13.35 21.68 -12.30
CA TYR A 420 12.10 21.11 -11.84
C TYR A 420 11.33 20.42 -12.96
N TYR A 421 10.62 19.39 -12.57
CA TYR A 421 9.68 18.64 -13.40
C TYR A 421 8.56 19.53 -13.91
N THR A 422 8.33 19.51 -15.22
CA THR A 422 7.25 20.25 -15.89
C THR A 422 6.44 19.30 -16.78
N PRO A 423 5.28 19.69 -17.29
CA PRO A 423 4.52 18.88 -18.25
C PRO A 423 5.36 18.38 -19.44
N LYS A 424 6.28 19.20 -19.94
CA LYS A 424 7.09 18.87 -21.11
C LYS A 424 8.47 18.30 -20.78
N LYS A 425 8.95 18.49 -19.55
CA LYS A 425 10.26 18.04 -19.13
C LYS A 425 10.15 17.15 -17.91
N ALA A 426 10.37 15.88 -18.09
CA ALA A 426 10.46 14.92 -17.01
C ALA A 426 11.82 15.03 -16.32
N THR A 427 11.84 15.12 -15.01
CA THR A 427 13.05 15.17 -14.17
C THR A 427 12.79 14.54 -12.83
N VAL A 428 13.84 14.21 -12.11
CA VAL A 428 13.76 13.66 -10.75
C VAL A 428 13.29 14.69 -9.72
N LYS A 429 13.48 15.98 -9.95
CA LYS A 429 13.16 17.06 -9.02
C LYS A 429 11.72 17.55 -9.22
N LYS A 430 10.91 17.51 -8.18
CA LYS A 430 9.48 17.86 -8.22
C LYS A 430 9.19 19.12 -7.42
N HIS A 431 8.23 19.94 -7.87
CA HIS A 431 7.71 21.03 -7.05
C HIS A 431 6.88 20.46 -5.88
N PHE A 432 7.12 20.96 -4.68
CA PHE A 432 6.30 20.70 -3.49
C PHE A 432 5.29 21.84 -3.34
N VAL A 433 4.15 21.77 -4.06
CA VAL A 433 3.24 22.90 -4.23
C VAL A 433 2.45 23.21 -2.95
N LYS A 434 1.85 22.20 -2.35
CA LYS A 434 1.10 22.29 -1.08
C LYS A 434 1.38 21.03 -0.25
N PRO A 435 2.59 20.90 0.28
CA PRO A 435 2.90 19.74 1.11
C PRO A 435 2.08 19.77 2.40
N VAL A 436 1.77 18.60 2.96
CA VAL A 436 1.08 18.51 4.26
C VAL A 436 2.02 18.85 5.42
N TYR A 437 3.31 18.95 5.14
CA TYR A 437 4.36 19.29 6.09
C TYR A 437 4.86 20.72 5.87
N THR A 438 5.41 21.33 6.92
CA THR A 438 6.18 22.54 6.76
C THR A 438 7.56 22.18 6.21
N ILE A 439 7.88 22.72 5.03
CA ILE A 439 9.14 22.50 4.33
C ILE A 439 9.73 23.87 4.00
N ASP A 440 11.05 23.99 4.12
CA ASP A 440 11.77 25.21 3.72
C ASP A 440 11.61 25.48 2.22
N ALA A 441 11.85 26.72 1.83
CA ALA A 441 11.68 27.17 0.44
C ALA A 441 12.46 26.32 -0.57
N GLU A 442 11.96 26.25 -1.79
CA GLU A 442 12.65 25.61 -2.92
C GLU A 442 14.09 26.11 -3.06
N GLY A 443 15.01 25.19 -3.25
CA GLY A 443 16.45 25.45 -3.31
C GLY A 443 17.15 25.47 -1.95
N SER A 444 16.43 25.33 -0.84
CA SER A 444 17.03 25.18 0.50
C SER A 444 17.71 23.81 0.66
N ASP A 445 18.58 23.69 1.67
CA ASP A 445 19.25 22.44 2.01
C ASP A 445 18.24 21.35 2.38
N GLN A 446 17.17 21.71 3.11
CA GLN A 446 16.11 20.77 3.50
C GLN A 446 15.34 20.26 2.29
N GLU A 447 14.88 21.16 1.42
CA GLU A 447 14.14 20.79 0.20
C GLU A 447 14.99 19.90 -0.70
N ALA A 448 16.24 20.27 -0.97
CA ALA A 448 17.15 19.48 -1.81
C ALA A 448 17.42 18.08 -1.23
N LEU A 449 17.56 17.95 0.09
CA LEU A 449 17.74 16.67 0.76
C LEU A 449 16.47 15.82 0.69
N LEU A 450 15.28 16.41 0.86
CA LEU A 450 14.00 15.72 0.66
C LEU A 450 13.84 15.23 -0.78
N GLN A 451 14.22 16.03 -1.78
CA GLN A 451 14.27 15.58 -3.19
C GLN A 451 15.15 14.34 -3.35
N ALA A 452 16.32 14.33 -2.70
CA ALA A 452 17.25 13.19 -2.75
C ALA A 452 16.64 11.92 -2.13
N ILE A 453 16.00 12.05 -0.97
CA ILE A 453 15.37 10.93 -0.26
C ILE A 453 14.19 10.38 -1.09
N LEU A 454 13.32 11.24 -1.60
CA LEU A 454 12.16 10.83 -2.41
C LEU A 454 12.58 10.23 -3.76
N HIS A 455 13.65 10.72 -4.37
CA HIS A 455 14.22 10.12 -5.58
C HIS A 455 14.74 8.71 -5.32
N LEU A 456 15.52 8.53 -4.24
CA LEU A 456 16.04 7.22 -3.85
C LEU A 456 14.91 6.24 -3.48
N ARG A 457 13.88 6.72 -2.75
CA ARG A 457 12.67 5.95 -2.44
C ARG A 457 11.99 5.48 -3.72
N ARG A 458 11.77 6.36 -4.68
CA ARG A 458 11.12 6.01 -5.95
C ARG A 458 11.90 4.91 -6.70
N ILE A 459 13.24 4.95 -6.67
CA ILE A 459 14.09 3.90 -7.24
C ILE A 459 13.92 2.58 -6.48
N MET A 460 13.95 2.63 -5.15
CA MET A 460 13.97 1.42 -4.32
C MET A 460 12.60 0.77 -4.16
N GLU A 461 11.53 1.55 -4.11
CA GLU A 461 10.16 1.08 -3.85
C GLU A 461 9.30 0.97 -5.11
N LEU A 462 9.90 1.06 -6.30
CA LEU A 462 9.19 0.87 -7.56
C LEU A 462 8.43 -0.48 -7.58
N GLY A 463 7.16 -0.44 -7.92
CA GLY A 463 6.27 -1.60 -7.97
C GLY A 463 5.60 -1.95 -6.63
N GLU A 464 5.86 -1.22 -5.56
CA GLU A 464 5.31 -1.47 -4.22
C GLU A 464 4.12 -0.58 -3.85
N GLY A 465 3.75 0.39 -4.71
CA GLY A 465 2.56 1.24 -4.53
C GLY A 465 2.74 2.47 -3.63
N TYR A 466 3.95 2.75 -3.16
CA TYR A 466 4.16 3.87 -2.22
C TYR A 466 4.29 5.24 -2.89
N ARG A 467 4.58 5.29 -4.19
CA ARG A 467 4.80 6.57 -4.90
C ARG A 467 3.61 7.52 -4.80
N MET A 468 2.37 7.02 -4.89
CA MET A 468 1.19 7.86 -4.79
C MET A 468 1.05 8.54 -3.42
N GLN A 469 1.60 7.94 -2.37
CA GLN A 469 1.63 8.55 -1.03
C GLN A 469 2.58 9.76 -0.99
N ASP A 470 3.73 9.66 -1.62
CA ASP A 470 4.65 10.81 -1.75
C ASP A 470 4.01 11.93 -2.57
N VAL A 471 3.33 11.58 -3.67
CA VAL A 471 2.59 12.55 -4.50
C VAL A 471 1.55 13.31 -3.66
N LYS A 472 0.81 12.60 -2.81
CA LYS A 472 -0.21 13.21 -1.93
C LYS A 472 0.42 14.07 -0.84
N ARG A 473 1.43 13.54 -0.11
CA ARG A 473 2.02 14.19 1.06
C ARG A 473 2.83 15.45 0.71
N TYR A 474 3.53 15.42 -0.41
CA TYR A 474 4.35 16.55 -0.86
C TYR A 474 3.63 17.49 -1.82
N GLY A 475 2.37 17.23 -2.15
CA GLY A 475 1.62 18.08 -3.09
C GLY A 475 2.25 18.10 -4.47
N ILE A 476 2.80 16.99 -4.94
CA ILE A 476 3.41 16.89 -6.27
C ILE A 476 2.31 16.88 -7.32
N VAL A 477 2.42 17.75 -8.33
CA VAL A 477 1.55 17.69 -9.52
C VAL A 477 2.12 16.66 -10.48
N ILE A 478 1.27 15.74 -10.93
CA ILE A 478 1.66 14.70 -11.89
C ILE A 478 0.83 14.79 -13.17
N TYR A 479 1.40 14.31 -14.29
CA TYR A 479 0.84 14.46 -15.62
C TYR A 479 0.71 13.12 -16.31
N ARG A 480 -0.39 12.91 -17.03
CA ARG A 480 -0.53 11.84 -18.02
C ARG A 480 0.08 12.29 -19.33
N ARG A 481 1.05 11.53 -19.81
CA ARG A 481 1.86 11.89 -20.96
C ARG A 481 1.74 10.83 -22.04
N GLN A 482 1.71 11.30 -23.28
CA GLN A 482 1.95 10.45 -24.43
C GLN A 482 3.38 10.66 -24.91
N THR A 483 4.03 9.58 -25.27
CA THR A 483 5.36 9.59 -25.84
C THR A 483 5.30 9.21 -27.31
N ASN A 484 6.27 9.64 -28.10
CA ASN A 484 6.46 9.20 -29.48
C ASN A 484 7.43 8.01 -29.55
N THR A 485 7.67 7.48 -30.74
CA THR A 485 8.60 6.37 -30.99
C THR A 485 10.06 6.64 -30.62
N SER A 486 10.42 7.88 -30.34
CA SER A 486 11.73 8.29 -29.81
C SER A 486 11.70 8.48 -28.29
N PHE A 487 10.64 8.04 -27.61
CA PHE A 487 10.43 8.15 -26.16
C PHE A 487 10.40 9.60 -25.62
N THR A 488 10.15 10.57 -26.51
CA THR A 488 9.96 11.98 -26.11
C THR A 488 8.49 12.29 -25.88
N ILE A 489 8.21 13.20 -24.93
CA ILE A 489 6.85 13.63 -24.61
C ILE A 489 6.26 14.37 -25.81
N SER A 490 5.19 13.83 -26.39
CA SER A 490 4.49 14.42 -27.54
C SER A 490 3.23 15.18 -27.15
N ALA A 491 2.58 14.79 -26.05
CA ALA A 491 1.38 15.42 -25.52
C ALA A 491 1.26 15.22 -24.01
N VAL A 492 0.50 16.11 -23.37
CA VAL A 492 -0.03 15.94 -22.01
C VAL A 492 -1.53 15.81 -22.14
N THR A 493 -2.08 14.69 -21.67
CA THR A 493 -3.50 14.36 -21.83
C THR A 493 -4.34 14.69 -20.61
N ASP A 494 -3.73 14.68 -19.41
CA ASP A 494 -4.37 15.06 -18.15
C ASP A 494 -3.31 15.45 -17.10
N SER A 495 -3.76 16.07 -16.02
CA SER A 495 -2.94 16.43 -14.86
C SER A 495 -3.70 16.21 -13.56
N LEU A 496 -3.00 15.77 -12.54
CA LEU A 496 -3.52 15.60 -11.18
C LEU A 496 -2.90 16.69 -10.29
N THR A 497 -3.61 17.82 -10.18
CA THR A 497 -3.17 18.97 -9.38
C THR A 497 -3.34 18.73 -7.88
N VAL A 498 -2.81 19.60 -7.04
CA VAL A 498 -2.82 19.43 -5.57
C VAL A 498 -4.22 19.46 -4.97
N ASP A 499 -5.12 20.25 -5.54
CA ASP A 499 -6.50 20.39 -5.06
C ASP A 499 -7.48 19.47 -5.82
N ASP A 500 -6.96 18.62 -6.72
CA ASP A 500 -7.79 17.70 -7.49
C ASP A 500 -8.38 16.62 -6.57
N PRO A 501 -9.71 16.52 -6.46
CA PRO A 501 -10.35 15.52 -5.59
C PRO A 501 -10.08 14.07 -6.01
N ARG A 502 -9.68 13.84 -7.28
CA ARG A 502 -9.28 12.52 -7.77
C ARG A 502 -8.03 11.97 -7.07
N ARG A 503 -7.30 12.78 -6.28
CA ARG A 503 -6.21 12.29 -5.42
C ARG A 503 -6.67 11.28 -4.38
N ALA A 504 -7.94 11.29 -4.00
CA ALA A 504 -8.60 10.24 -3.23
C ALA A 504 -9.43 9.38 -4.21
N ILE A 505 -9.10 8.11 -4.32
CA ILE A 505 -9.82 7.17 -5.19
C ILE A 505 -11.26 7.07 -4.70
N GLN A 506 -12.24 6.98 -5.63
CA GLN A 506 -13.65 6.92 -5.26
C GLN A 506 -13.96 5.64 -4.50
N LEU A 507 -14.85 5.77 -3.52
CA LEU A 507 -15.42 4.63 -2.82
C LEU A 507 -16.12 3.68 -3.81
N PRO A 508 -16.21 2.38 -3.50
CA PRO A 508 -16.98 1.44 -4.28
C PRO A 508 -18.45 1.89 -4.44
N GLN A 509 -19.04 1.61 -5.61
CA GLN A 509 -20.38 2.10 -5.94
C GLN A 509 -21.48 1.52 -5.04
N ASP A 510 -21.34 0.29 -4.59
CA ASP A 510 -22.28 -0.35 -3.66
C ASP A 510 -22.23 0.30 -2.27
N VAL A 511 -21.06 0.72 -1.82
CA VAL A 511 -20.85 1.44 -0.56
C VAL A 511 -21.52 2.82 -0.62
N ILE A 512 -21.34 3.53 -1.74
CA ILE A 512 -22.03 4.82 -1.98
C ILE A 512 -23.56 4.62 -2.02
N THR A 513 -24.01 3.59 -2.73
CA THR A 513 -25.44 3.27 -2.84
C THR A 513 -26.05 2.88 -1.49
N SER A 514 -25.25 2.30 -0.59
CA SER A 514 -25.64 2.00 0.79
C SER A 514 -25.67 3.23 1.70
N GLY A 515 -25.35 4.42 1.19
CA GLY A 515 -25.52 5.70 1.86
C GLY A 515 -24.25 6.31 2.44
N LEU A 516 -23.08 5.74 2.17
CA LEU A 516 -21.82 6.37 2.57
C LEU A 516 -21.46 7.54 1.65
N GLU A 517 -21.08 8.66 2.21
CA GLU A 517 -20.73 9.87 1.47
C GLU A 517 -19.57 9.64 0.50
N PRO A 518 -19.74 9.89 -0.82
CA PRO A 518 -18.66 9.72 -1.80
C PRO A 518 -17.57 10.77 -1.64
N ASN A 519 -16.40 10.51 -2.22
CA ASN A 519 -15.39 11.54 -2.43
C ASN A 519 -15.89 12.55 -3.48
N ASP A 520 -15.58 13.82 -3.29
CA ASP A 520 -15.87 14.86 -4.26
C ASP A 520 -15.34 14.50 -5.66
N ARG A 521 -16.04 14.96 -6.68
CA ARG A 521 -15.61 14.86 -8.08
C ARG A 521 -15.82 16.18 -8.77
N ILE A 522 -14.88 16.52 -9.65
CA ILE A 522 -15.03 17.67 -10.55
C ILE A 522 -16.07 17.29 -11.61
N ALA A 523 -17.06 18.14 -11.81
CA ALA A 523 -18.04 17.92 -12.87
C ALA A 523 -17.35 17.84 -14.24
N VAL A 524 -17.72 16.88 -15.08
CA VAL A 524 -17.12 16.67 -16.41
C VAL A 524 -17.11 17.95 -17.28
N LYS A 525 -18.05 18.87 -17.04
CA LYS A 525 -18.11 20.17 -17.71
C LYS A 525 -16.93 21.08 -17.34
N ASP A 526 -16.35 20.93 -16.16
CA ASP A 526 -15.23 21.76 -15.66
C ASP A 526 -13.87 21.15 -16.03
N GLN A 527 -13.84 19.90 -16.49
CA GLN A 527 -12.63 19.25 -17.01
C GLN A 527 -12.29 19.71 -18.45
N GLY A 528 -13.23 20.39 -19.10
CA GLY A 528 -13.07 20.84 -20.47
C GLY A 528 -12.55 22.25 -20.58
N GLY A 529 -11.25 22.41 -20.79
CA GLY A 529 -10.66 23.68 -21.19
C GLY A 529 -9.80 24.40 -20.16
N ASN A 530 -9.41 23.74 -19.07
CA ASN A 530 -8.39 24.32 -18.20
C ASN A 530 -7.03 24.30 -18.91
N MET A 531 -6.67 25.47 -19.45
CA MET A 531 -5.30 25.75 -19.85
C MET A 531 -4.48 25.91 -18.58
N MET A 532 -3.59 24.97 -18.29
CA MET A 532 -2.64 25.12 -17.20
C MET A 532 -1.47 25.99 -17.66
N GLN A 533 -1.24 27.09 -16.96
CA GLN A 533 0.00 27.85 -17.07
C GLN A 533 1.00 27.29 -16.05
N ASP A 534 2.03 26.64 -16.53
CA ASP A 534 3.20 26.34 -15.74
C ASP A 534 4.41 27.02 -16.40
N SER A 535 5.11 27.87 -15.64
CA SER A 535 6.34 28.58 -16.06
C SER A 535 6.29 29.20 -17.48
N GLY A 536 5.14 29.76 -17.88
CA GLY A 536 4.96 30.43 -19.18
C GLY A 536 4.53 29.53 -20.34
N PHE A 537 4.24 28.23 -20.09
CA PHE A 537 3.68 27.34 -21.12
C PHE A 537 2.16 27.18 -20.92
N ILE A 538 1.46 27.40 -22.05
CA ILE A 538 0.04 27.05 -22.15
C ILE A 538 -0.05 25.72 -22.92
N TYR A 539 -0.66 24.70 -22.32
CA TYR A 539 -0.94 23.45 -23.03
C TYR A 539 -2.41 23.13 -22.94
N GLU A 540 -2.89 22.59 -24.04
CA GLU A 540 -4.26 22.15 -24.19
C GLU A 540 -4.33 20.68 -23.72
N ILE A 541 -5.20 20.42 -22.74
CA ILE A 541 -5.53 19.06 -22.37
C ILE A 541 -6.45 18.53 -23.47
N LYS A 542 -5.96 17.60 -24.28
CA LYS A 542 -6.81 16.90 -25.25
C LYS A 542 -7.71 15.92 -24.48
N LYS A 543 -9.01 16.05 -24.73
CA LYS A 543 -10.03 15.13 -24.21
C LYS A 543 -9.93 13.77 -24.85
#